data_9cf22786bb234c44433266b399e49e78
#
_entry.id   9cf22786bb234c44433266b399e49e78
#
_cell.length_a   1.000
_cell.length_b   1.000
_cell.length_c   1.000
_cell.angle_alpha   90.00
_cell.angle_beta   90.00
_cell.angle_gamma   90.00
#
_symmetry.space_group_name_H-M   'P 1'
#
loop_
_entity.id
_entity.type
_entity.pdbx_description
1 polymer ?
#
loop_
_entity_poly.entity_id
_entity_poly.type
_entity_poly.pdbx_seq_one_letter_code
_entity_poly.pdbx_strand_id
1 'polypeptide(L)'
;MAVLLLSLGNRKRPKLRLRGDAVPTVDVLFTTCGEVVPMIINTVRGACNIDYPRDRYRIIICDDDADPHLLEALQPLIREYPNLVYQARTKTPGVPHHYKAGNLQSGIDYAVTLPGGPAEYLATLDADMIPHPEWLRAILPHLLRDPELALVSPPQTFWNVPADDPLCQSICEFIHYLELRKDNMGCAWCTGSGVVFKRFIVDEMGGWPTPSMAEDQLLSFMMNGAGYKTAYLHEFMQVGMVPESIINRKSSRSPRVSLILSHTRSQAAHSLGSRHSRNCPRA
;
A
#
# COMPACT_ATOMS: atom_id res chain seq x y z
N MET A 1 -23.49 -13.33 7.49
CA MET A 1 -22.40 -12.33 7.50
C MET A 1 -22.73 -11.07 6.69
N ALA A 2 -23.26 -11.19 5.46
CA ALA A 2 -23.67 -10.02 4.64
C ALA A 2 -24.68 -9.07 5.33
N VAL A 3 -25.68 -9.60 6.02
CA VAL A 3 -26.73 -8.81 6.73
C VAL A 3 -26.13 -8.00 7.89
N LEU A 4 -25.16 -8.57 8.62
CA LEU A 4 -24.48 -7.86 9.71
C LEU A 4 -23.62 -6.70 9.16
N LEU A 5 -22.95 -6.89 8.04
CA LEU A 5 -22.17 -5.84 7.37
C LEU A 5 -23.07 -4.70 6.84
N LEU A 6 -24.32 -5.00 6.45
CA LEU A 6 -25.28 -3.99 6.00
C LEU A 6 -25.84 -3.13 7.13
N SER A 7 -25.85 -3.64 8.38
CA SER A 7 -26.31 -2.90 9.56
C SER A 7 -25.27 -1.94 10.14
N LEU A 8 -23.99 -2.11 9.79
CA LEU A 8 -22.92 -1.23 10.22
C LEU A 8 -22.91 0.02 9.32
N GLY A 9 -23.17 1.18 9.87
CA GLY A 9 -23.20 2.45 9.13
C GLY A 9 -21.84 2.74 8.44
N ASN A 10 -21.87 3.50 7.34
CA ASN A 10 -20.66 3.96 6.63
C ASN A 10 -20.05 5.17 7.35
N ARG A 11 -19.54 4.99 8.58
CA ARG A 11 -18.88 6.07 9.30
C ARG A 11 -17.47 6.24 8.79
N LYS A 12 -17.17 7.40 8.21
CA LYS A 12 -15.83 7.79 7.80
C LYS A 12 -15.02 8.32 8.97
N ARG A 13 -13.73 8.03 8.99
CA ARG A 13 -12.80 8.64 9.95
C ARG A 13 -12.70 10.15 9.74
N PRO A 14 -12.47 10.94 10.80
CA PRO A 14 -12.25 12.37 10.66
C PRO A 14 -10.98 12.65 9.84
N LYS A 15 -10.97 13.74 9.08
CA LYS A 15 -9.78 14.22 8.39
C LYS A 15 -8.83 14.86 9.41
N LEU A 16 -7.73 14.23 9.69
CA LEU A 16 -6.70 14.69 10.61
C LEU A 16 -5.44 15.09 9.84
N ARG A 17 -4.65 16.01 10.40
CA ARG A 17 -3.34 16.39 9.84
C ARG A 17 -2.35 16.67 10.95
N LEU A 18 -1.15 16.09 10.86
CA LEU A 18 -0.01 16.51 11.66
C LEU A 18 0.41 17.93 11.27
N ARG A 19 0.80 18.72 12.26
CA ARG A 19 1.30 20.09 12.09
C ARG A 19 2.71 20.21 12.64
N GLY A 20 3.50 21.12 12.05
CA GLY A 20 4.88 21.39 12.47
C GLY A 20 5.85 20.28 12.05
N ASP A 21 7.07 20.34 12.59
CA ASP A 21 8.19 19.48 12.19
C ASP A 21 8.57 18.43 13.27
N ALA A 22 8.01 18.55 14.47
CA ALA A 22 8.14 17.54 15.53
C ALA A 22 7.19 16.37 15.23
N VAL A 23 7.54 15.57 14.24
CA VAL A 23 6.74 14.44 13.72
C VAL A 23 7.53 13.13 13.85
N PRO A 24 6.86 11.96 13.92
CA PRO A 24 7.52 10.66 13.99
C PRO A 24 8.43 10.36 12.80
N THR A 25 9.36 9.43 12.97
CA THR A 25 10.20 8.94 11.88
C THR A 25 9.49 7.84 11.08
N VAL A 26 9.70 7.81 9.76
CA VAL A 26 9.06 6.84 8.85
C VAL A 26 10.07 6.27 7.86
N ASP A 27 10.14 4.94 7.74
CA ASP A 27 10.80 4.25 6.63
C ASP A 27 9.75 3.90 5.57
N VAL A 28 9.86 4.49 4.39
CA VAL A 28 9.01 4.20 3.23
C VAL A 28 9.68 3.12 2.39
N LEU A 29 9.14 1.92 2.41
CA LEU A 29 9.58 0.79 1.58
C LEU A 29 8.93 0.92 0.20
N PHE A 30 9.71 1.36 -0.76
CA PHE A 30 9.30 1.51 -2.16
C PHE A 30 9.67 0.23 -2.91
N THR A 31 8.69 -0.58 -3.28
CA THR A 31 8.95 -1.87 -3.94
C THR A 31 8.89 -1.76 -5.44
N THR A 32 9.90 -2.33 -6.13
CA THR A 32 9.95 -2.46 -7.59
C THR A 32 10.43 -3.86 -8.01
N CYS A 33 9.91 -4.35 -9.14
CA CYS A 33 10.25 -5.65 -9.72
C CYS A 33 9.97 -5.65 -11.23
N GLY A 34 10.82 -4.97 -12.00
CA GLY A 34 10.77 -4.97 -13.47
C GLY A 34 9.72 -4.03 -14.07
N GLU A 35 9.21 -3.07 -13.34
CA GLU A 35 8.40 -1.98 -13.89
C GLU A 35 9.28 -1.05 -14.73
N VAL A 36 8.65 -0.29 -15.65
CA VAL A 36 9.37 0.61 -16.55
C VAL A 36 10.01 1.77 -15.78
N VAL A 37 11.31 2.00 -16.02
CA VAL A 37 12.11 2.99 -15.29
C VAL A 37 11.48 4.40 -15.24
N PRO A 38 10.93 4.99 -16.33
CA PRO A 38 10.27 6.30 -16.26
C PRO A 38 9.10 6.37 -15.27
N MET A 39 8.33 5.30 -15.13
CA MET A 39 7.21 5.24 -14.17
C MET A 39 7.74 5.22 -12.73
N ILE A 40 8.75 4.40 -12.46
CA ILE A 40 9.42 4.33 -11.15
C ILE A 40 9.96 5.72 -10.77
N ILE A 41 10.72 6.37 -11.67
CA ILE A 41 11.30 7.71 -11.43
C ILE A 41 10.21 8.75 -11.13
N ASN A 42 9.08 8.70 -11.83
CA ASN A 42 7.96 9.62 -11.58
C ASN A 42 7.38 9.43 -10.18
N THR A 43 7.15 8.19 -9.76
CA THR A 43 6.64 7.86 -8.41
C THR A 43 7.64 8.22 -7.32
N VAL A 44 8.94 7.94 -7.52
CA VAL A 44 10.01 8.34 -6.59
C VAL A 44 10.06 9.85 -6.42
N ARG A 45 9.96 10.63 -7.50
CA ARG A 45 9.87 12.09 -7.41
C ARG A 45 8.67 12.55 -6.58
N GLY A 46 7.51 11.92 -6.77
CA GLY A 46 6.33 12.17 -5.95
C GLY A 46 6.60 11.89 -4.46
N ALA A 47 7.23 10.77 -4.14
CA ALA A 47 7.58 10.38 -2.78
C ALA A 47 8.65 11.31 -2.14
N CYS A 48 9.61 11.82 -2.92
CA CYS A 48 10.60 12.78 -2.46
C CYS A 48 10.02 14.18 -2.18
N ASN A 49 8.86 14.50 -2.74
CA ASN A 49 8.21 15.81 -2.62
C ASN A 49 6.96 15.82 -1.72
N ILE A 50 6.79 14.83 -0.85
CA ILE A 50 5.72 14.88 0.16
C ILE A 50 5.98 15.99 1.19
N ASP A 51 4.90 16.55 1.74
CA ASP A 51 4.97 17.54 2.81
C ASP A 51 5.30 16.86 4.14
N TYR A 52 6.57 16.52 4.31
CA TYR A 52 7.11 15.92 5.54
C TYR A 52 8.58 16.33 5.71
N PRO A 53 9.09 16.61 6.93
CA PRO A 53 10.48 16.98 7.12
C PRO A 53 11.44 15.90 6.61
N ARG A 54 12.40 16.28 5.78
CA ARG A 54 13.29 15.34 5.07
C ARG A 54 14.16 14.49 6.01
N ASP A 55 14.46 14.99 7.19
CA ASP A 55 15.19 14.28 8.24
C ASP A 55 14.30 13.31 9.06
N ARG A 56 12.98 13.30 8.80
CA ARG A 56 12.00 12.49 9.49
C ARG A 56 11.44 11.33 8.67
N TYR A 57 11.82 11.19 7.42
CA TYR A 57 11.48 10.01 6.63
C TYR A 57 12.62 9.61 5.71
N ARG A 58 12.68 8.33 5.38
CA ARG A 58 13.58 7.78 4.38
C ARG A 58 12.76 7.02 3.35
N ILE A 59 13.16 7.11 2.09
CA ILE A 59 12.62 6.31 1.00
C ILE A 59 13.67 5.25 0.68
N ILE A 60 13.31 4.00 0.91
CA ILE A 60 14.17 2.85 0.64
C ILE A 60 13.66 2.17 -0.61
N ILE A 61 14.35 2.37 -1.74
CA ILE A 61 14.05 1.66 -2.97
C ILE A 61 14.47 0.20 -2.80
N CYS A 62 13.49 -0.69 -2.75
CA CYS A 62 13.67 -2.13 -2.65
C CYS A 62 13.55 -2.74 -4.07
N ASP A 63 14.68 -2.87 -4.76
CA ASP A 63 14.72 -3.39 -6.12
C ASP A 63 14.90 -4.92 -6.09
N ASP A 64 13.86 -5.64 -6.55
CA ASP A 64 13.84 -7.11 -6.56
C ASP A 64 14.62 -7.73 -7.72
N ASP A 65 14.87 -6.97 -8.78
CA ASP A 65 15.55 -7.45 -9.99
C ASP A 65 17.00 -6.95 -10.10
N ALA A 66 17.46 -6.06 -9.22
CA ALA A 66 18.79 -5.44 -9.23
C ALA A 66 19.12 -4.81 -10.60
N ASP A 67 18.17 -4.02 -11.14
CA ASP A 67 18.29 -3.43 -12.48
C ASP A 67 19.32 -2.29 -12.50
N PRO A 68 20.46 -2.47 -13.25
CA PRO A 68 21.48 -1.43 -13.35
C PRO A 68 20.98 -0.14 -14.03
N HIS A 69 20.01 -0.24 -14.95
CA HIS A 69 19.42 0.94 -15.61
C HIS A 69 18.56 1.75 -14.65
N LEU A 70 17.84 1.08 -13.74
CA LEU A 70 17.11 1.76 -12.69
C LEU A 70 18.07 2.47 -11.74
N LEU A 71 19.12 1.79 -11.29
CA LEU A 71 20.11 2.40 -10.40
C LEU A 71 20.77 3.62 -11.05
N GLU A 72 21.15 3.55 -12.34
CA GLU A 72 21.70 4.68 -13.09
C GLU A 72 20.72 5.85 -13.14
N ALA A 73 19.46 5.58 -13.46
CA ALA A 73 18.41 6.61 -13.55
C ALA A 73 18.08 7.26 -12.18
N LEU A 74 18.29 6.55 -11.07
CA LEU A 74 18.08 7.06 -9.72
C LEU A 74 19.23 7.93 -9.20
N GLN A 75 20.45 7.83 -9.76
CA GLN A 75 21.63 8.55 -9.28
C GLN A 75 21.44 10.09 -9.13
N PRO A 76 20.79 10.80 -10.06
CA PRO A 76 20.52 12.23 -9.89
C PRO A 76 19.64 12.52 -8.67
N LEU A 77 18.59 11.71 -8.45
CA LEU A 77 17.66 11.86 -7.33
C LEU A 77 18.35 11.52 -5.98
N ILE A 78 19.16 10.47 -5.93
CA ILE A 78 19.91 10.10 -4.72
C ILE A 78 20.87 11.22 -4.30
N ARG A 79 21.47 11.94 -5.27
CA ARG A 79 22.32 13.11 -4.98
C ARG A 79 21.52 14.33 -4.50
N GLU A 80 20.28 14.49 -5.00
CA GLU A 80 19.42 15.62 -4.64
C GLU A 80 18.69 15.41 -3.30
N TYR A 81 18.32 14.15 -3.00
CA TYR A 81 17.53 13.77 -1.82
C TYR A 81 18.33 12.86 -0.89
N PRO A 82 18.97 13.39 0.18
CA PRO A 82 19.78 12.59 1.10
C PRO A 82 19.01 11.50 1.86
N ASN A 83 17.69 11.61 1.91
CA ASN A 83 16.77 10.63 2.50
C ASN A 83 16.30 9.55 1.52
N LEU A 84 16.80 9.54 0.28
CA LEU A 84 16.55 8.50 -0.72
C LEU A 84 17.72 7.53 -0.75
N VAL A 85 17.46 6.26 -0.49
CA VAL A 85 18.48 5.20 -0.51
C VAL A 85 18.01 4.06 -1.43
N TYR A 86 18.98 3.37 -2.04
CA TYR A 86 18.73 2.24 -2.93
C TYR A 86 19.29 0.96 -2.32
N GLN A 87 18.49 -0.10 -2.38
CA GLN A 87 18.88 -1.45 -1.98
C GLN A 87 18.38 -2.44 -3.02
N ALA A 88 19.28 -3.21 -3.59
CA ALA A 88 18.97 -4.35 -4.44
C ALA A 88 19.07 -5.63 -3.63
N ARG A 89 18.04 -6.47 -3.73
CA ARG A 89 18.03 -7.76 -3.04
C ARG A 89 18.81 -8.81 -3.81
N THR A 90 19.74 -9.47 -3.14
CA THR A 90 20.43 -10.63 -3.70
C THR A 90 19.56 -11.88 -3.56
N LYS A 91 19.25 -12.54 -4.68
CA LYS A 91 18.48 -13.79 -4.71
C LYS A 91 19.45 -14.98 -4.74
N THR A 92 19.34 -15.89 -3.77
CA THR A 92 20.16 -17.12 -3.72
C THR A 92 19.48 -18.21 -4.57
N PRO A 93 20.16 -18.82 -5.55
CA PRO A 93 19.60 -19.90 -6.33
C PRO A 93 19.13 -21.07 -5.45
N GLY A 94 17.93 -21.60 -5.74
CA GLY A 94 17.33 -22.71 -4.98
C GLY A 94 16.66 -22.33 -3.66
N VAL A 95 16.75 -21.06 -3.23
CA VAL A 95 16.05 -20.54 -2.05
C VAL A 95 14.80 -19.77 -2.49
N PRO A 96 13.62 -20.03 -1.91
CA PRO A 96 12.42 -19.26 -2.22
C PRO A 96 12.63 -17.77 -1.92
N HIS A 97 12.41 -16.90 -2.91
CA HIS A 97 12.62 -15.46 -2.74
C HIS A 97 11.37 -14.70 -2.26
N HIS A 98 10.21 -15.36 -2.22
CA HIS A 98 8.94 -14.84 -1.68
C HIS A 98 8.42 -13.54 -2.32
N TYR A 99 8.81 -13.25 -3.55
CA TYR A 99 8.31 -12.10 -4.34
C TYR A 99 8.30 -10.79 -3.55
N LYS A 100 7.18 -10.05 -3.56
CA LYS A 100 7.03 -8.76 -2.86
C LYS A 100 7.23 -8.89 -1.34
N ALA A 101 6.71 -9.96 -0.72
CA ALA A 101 6.90 -10.20 0.72
C ALA A 101 8.37 -10.26 1.11
N GLY A 102 9.16 -11.04 0.37
CA GLY A 102 10.60 -11.13 0.61
C GLY A 102 11.36 -9.84 0.28
N ASN A 103 10.87 -9.06 -0.70
CA ASN A 103 11.45 -7.76 -1.01
C ASN A 103 11.19 -6.73 0.10
N LEU A 104 9.97 -6.69 0.62
CA LEU A 104 9.60 -5.85 1.79
C LEU A 104 10.41 -6.25 3.03
N GLN A 105 10.54 -7.56 3.32
CA GLN A 105 11.35 -8.03 4.44
C GLN A 105 12.82 -7.62 4.30
N SER A 106 13.40 -7.75 3.10
CA SER A 106 14.77 -7.29 2.83
C SER A 106 14.93 -5.79 3.05
N GLY A 107 13.91 -4.98 2.70
CA GLY A 107 13.90 -3.54 2.98
C GLY A 107 13.84 -3.22 4.48
N ILE A 108 13.05 -3.99 5.26
CA ILE A 108 12.99 -3.88 6.72
C ILE A 108 14.36 -4.18 7.34
N ASP A 109 14.99 -5.27 6.92
CA ASP A 109 16.30 -5.70 7.41
C ASP A 109 17.39 -4.67 7.07
N TYR A 110 17.33 -4.13 5.86
CA TYR A 110 18.25 -3.08 5.42
C TYR A 110 18.06 -1.78 6.23
N ALA A 111 16.83 -1.38 6.54
CA ALA A 111 16.54 -0.19 7.34
C ALA A 111 17.23 -0.20 8.72
N VAL A 112 17.40 -1.39 9.32
CA VAL A 112 18.11 -1.55 10.61
C VAL A 112 19.59 -1.19 10.49
N THR A 113 20.21 -1.39 9.32
CA THR A 113 21.63 -1.12 9.08
C THR A 113 21.94 0.35 8.77
N LEU A 114 20.92 1.14 8.49
CA LEU A 114 21.08 2.54 8.11
C LEU A 114 21.42 3.43 9.33
N PRO A 115 22.14 4.53 9.14
CA PRO A 115 22.41 5.50 10.18
C PRO A 115 21.15 5.98 10.89
N GLY A 116 21.20 6.04 12.22
CA GLY A 116 20.05 6.38 13.07
C GLY A 116 19.14 5.21 13.42
N GLY A 117 19.42 4.02 12.88
CA GLY A 117 18.61 2.82 13.14
C GLY A 117 17.25 2.84 12.41
N PRO A 118 16.35 1.92 12.74
CA PRO A 118 15.05 1.82 12.12
C PRO A 118 14.10 2.96 12.57
N ALA A 119 13.22 3.41 11.68
CA ALA A 119 12.21 4.41 11.99
C ALA A 119 11.08 3.84 12.89
N GLU A 120 10.33 4.73 13.56
CA GLU A 120 9.18 4.37 14.42
C GLU A 120 8.02 3.76 13.65
N TYR A 121 7.86 4.18 12.40
CA TYR A 121 6.80 3.72 11.50
C TYR A 121 7.39 3.16 10.20
N LEU A 122 6.68 2.19 9.63
CA LEU A 122 6.92 1.69 8.28
C LEU A 122 5.79 2.17 7.37
N ALA A 123 6.12 2.48 6.14
CA ALA A 123 5.15 2.73 5.09
C ALA A 123 5.50 1.91 3.85
N THR A 124 4.50 1.50 3.07
CA THR A 124 4.70 0.78 1.81
C THR A 124 4.22 1.61 0.64
N LEU A 125 4.95 1.58 -0.46
CA LEU A 125 4.58 2.27 -1.69
C LEU A 125 4.95 1.41 -2.90
N ASP A 126 3.98 1.15 -3.77
CA ASP A 126 4.20 0.44 -5.02
C ASP A 126 4.77 1.38 -6.09
N ALA A 127 5.54 0.84 -7.03
CA ALA A 127 6.24 1.60 -8.06
C ALA A 127 5.33 2.43 -8.99
N ASP A 128 4.05 2.06 -9.09
CA ASP A 128 3.02 2.70 -9.91
C ASP A 128 2.05 3.60 -9.14
N MET A 129 2.29 3.85 -7.84
CA MET A 129 1.40 4.57 -6.94
C MET A 129 2.04 5.87 -6.43
N ILE A 130 1.70 6.99 -7.03
CA ILE A 130 2.22 8.32 -6.64
C ILE A 130 1.50 8.79 -5.36
N PRO A 131 2.23 9.08 -4.26
CA PRO A 131 1.62 9.52 -3.03
C PRO A 131 1.16 11.00 -3.12
N HIS A 132 0.07 11.31 -2.40
CA HIS A 132 -0.34 12.70 -2.19
C HIS A 132 0.67 13.43 -1.29
N PRO A 133 0.93 14.73 -1.50
CA PRO A 133 1.86 15.47 -0.64
C PRO A 133 1.58 15.36 0.86
N GLU A 134 0.33 15.40 1.29
CA GLU A 134 -0.06 15.28 2.70
C GLU A 134 -0.20 13.83 3.21
N TRP A 135 0.19 12.83 2.44
CA TRP A 135 -0.02 11.39 2.74
C TRP A 135 0.36 11.00 4.17
N LEU A 136 1.61 11.20 4.58
CA LEU A 136 2.05 10.85 5.92
C LEU A 136 1.38 11.73 7.00
N ARG A 137 1.19 13.02 6.72
CA ARG A 137 0.51 13.95 7.65
C ARG A 137 -0.95 13.60 7.87
N ALA A 138 -1.61 12.95 6.92
CA ALA A 138 -3.00 12.52 7.03
C ALA A 138 -3.15 11.20 7.80
N ILE A 139 -2.22 10.26 7.61
CA ILE A 139 -2.33 8.90 8.15
C ILE A 139 -1.83 8.80 9.60
N LEU A 140 -0.66 9.35 9.89
CA LEU A 140 0.00 9.20 11.18
C LEU A 140 -0.82 9.68 12.40
N PRO A 141 -1.64 10.75 12.33
CA PRO A 141 -2.47 11.15 13.47
C PRO A 141 -3.40 10.05 13.99
N HIS A 142 -3.87 9.17 13.12
CA HIS A 142 -4.73 8.05 13.51
C HIS A 142 -3.97 7.01 14.32
N LEU A 143 -2.75 6.68 13.88
CA LEU A 143 -1.85 5.73 14.58
C LEU A 143 -1.36 6.27 15.92
N LEU A 144 -1.10 7.59 16.00
CA LEU A 144 -0.66 8.25 17.23
C LEU A 144 -1.76 8.32 18.29
N ARG A 145 -3.02 8.47 17.88
CA ARG A 145 -4.16 8.64 18.81
C ARG A 145 -4.69 7.33 19.36
N ASP A 146 -4.49 6.22 18.65
CA ASP A 146 -5.00 4.91 19.07
C ASP A 146 -3.81 3.93 19.23
N PRO A 147 -3.44 3.58 20.49
CA PRO A 147 -2.33 2.66 20.75
C PRO A 147 -2.60 1.25 20.21
N GLU A 148 -3.85 0.82 20.11
CA GLU A 148 -4.24 -0.51 19.63
C GLU A 148 -4.26 -0.61 18.09
N LEU A 149 -4.15 0.54 17.38
CA LEU A 149 -4.18 0.58 15.93
C LEU A 149 -2.81 0.22 15.35
N ALA A 150 -2.73 -0.88 14.61
CA ALA A 150 -1.49 -1.39 14.02
C ALA A 150 -1.12 -0.74 12.69
N LEU A 151 -2.12 -0.53 11.83
CA LEU A 151 -1.94 0.06 10.50
C LEU A 151 -3.13 0.94 10.11
N VAL A 152 -2.87 1.83 9.14
CA VAL A 152 -3.91 2.59 8.43
C VAL A 152 -3.67 2.50 6.93
N SER A 153 -4.67 2.05 6.19
CA SER A 153 -4.67 1.94 4.72
C SER A 153 -5.51 3.05 4.09
N PRO A 154 -4.99 3.82 3.14
CA PRO A 154 -5.80 4.67 2.28
C PRO A 154 -6.32 3.90 1.07
N PRO A 155 -7.33 4.42 0.32
CA PRO A 155 -7.73 3.85 -0.96
C PRO A 155 -6.60 3.88 -1.98
N GLN A 156 -6.55 2.86 -2.83
CA GLN A 156 -5.83 2.92 -4.10
C GLN A 156 -6.77 3.50 -5.15
N THR A 157 -6.40 4.61 -5.77
CA THR A 157 -7.16 5.23 -6.84
C THR A 157 -6.35 5.23 -8.13
N PHE A 158 -7.04 5.18 -9.27
CA PHE A 158 -6.39 5.04 -10.57
C PHE A 158 -6.93 6.09 -11.54
N TRP A 159 -6.03 6.78 -12.24
CA TRP A 159 -6.42 7.88 -13.13
C TRP A 159 -6.81 7.41 -14.55
N ASN A 160 -6.34 6.24 -14.98
CA ASN A 160 -6.52 5.73 -16.34
C ASN A 160 -7.62 4.65 -16.45
N VAL A 161 -8.53 4.57 -15.49
CA VAL A 161 -9.69 3.67 -15.59
C VAL A 161 -10.60 4.15 -16.70
N PRO A 162 -10.97 3.30 -17.69
CA PRO A 162 -11.93 3.66 -18.73
C PRO A 162 -13.28 4.08 -18.14
N ALA A 163 -14.00 4.97 -18.81
CA ALA A 163 -15.29 5.49 -18.31
C ALA A 163 -16.37 4.43 -18.09
N ASP A 164 -16.35 3.36 -18.88
CA ASP A 164 -17.24 2.20 -18.81
C ASP A 164 -16.72 1.08 -17.89
N ASP A 165 -15.47 1.18 -17.44
CA ASP A 165 -14.76 0.26 -16.53
C ASP A 165 -15.13 -1.24 -16.73
N PRO A 166 -14.93 -1.80 -17.94
CA PRO A 166 -15.41 -3.15 -18.27
C PRO A 166 -14.71 -4.25 -17.47
N LEU A 167 -13.59 -3.93 -16.83
CA LEU A 167 -12.80 -4.85 -16.01
C LEU A 167 -12.96 -4.61 -14.51
N CYS A 168 -13.87 -3.72 -14.09
CA CYS A 168 -14.08 -3.31 -12.70
C CYS A 168 -12.77 -2.90 -12.01
N GLN A 169 -11.95 -2.12 -12.69
CA GLN A 169 -10.61 -1.71 -12.20
C GLN A 169 -10.67 -0.54 -11.22
N SER A 170 -11.77 0.23 -11.21
CA SER A 170 -12.01 1.30 -10.23
C SER A 170 -12.16 0.78 -8.80
N ILE A 171 -12.47 -0.53 -8.63
CA ILE A 171 -12.71 -1.17 -7.32
C ILE A 171 -13.62 -0.36 -6.38
N CYS A 172 -14.59 0.39 -6.95
CA CYS A 172 -15.47 1.31 -6.20
C CYS A 172 -16.20 0.65 -5.03
N GLU A 173 -16.72 -0.56 -5.20
CA GLU A 173 -17.42 -1.28 -4.12
C GLU A 173 -16.48 -1.60 -2.95
N PHE A 174 -15.23 -1.94 -3.25
CA PHE A 174 -14.21 -2.19 -2.25
C PHE A 174 -13.88 -0.89 -1.49
N ILE A 175 -13.56 0.19 -2.21
CA ILE A 175 -13.14 1.48 -1.65
C ILE A 175 -14.27 2.13 -0.83
N HIS A 176 -15.49 2.21 -1.37
CA HIS A 176 -16.54 3.05 -0.81
C HIS A 176 -17.50 2.31 0.13
N TYR A 177 -17.48 0.97 0.14
CA TYR A 177 -18.40 0.18 0.95
C TYR A 177 -17.71 -0.86 1.81
N LEU A 178 -16.90 -1.75 1.24
CA LEU A 178 -16.38 -2.89 1.97
C LEU A 178 -15.38 -2.46 3.04
N GLU A 179 -14.36 -1.68 2.67
CA GLU A 179 -13.31 -1.25 3.59
C GLU A 179 -13.82 -0.28 4.67
N LEU A 180 -14.78 0.58 4.36
CA LEU A 180 -15.42 1.43 5.38
C LEU A 180 -16.13 0.61 6.46
N ARG A 181 -16.78 -0.48 6.08
CA ARG A 181 -17.45 -1.35 7.04
C ARG A 181 -16.49 -2.14 7.90
N LYS A 182 -15.41 -2.62 7.30
CA LYS A 182 -14.33 -3.28 8.02
C LYS A 182 -13.62 -2.32 8.99
N ASP A 183 -13.42 -1.08 8.59
CA ASP A 183 -12.87 -0.04 9.47
C ASP A 183 -13.74 0.17 10.70
N ASN A 184 -15.06 0.21 10.55
CA ASN A 184 -15.99 0.32 11.68
C ASN A 184 -15.92 -0.88 12.64
N MET A 185 -15.43 -2.03 12.16
CA MET A 185 -15.19 -3.24 12.96
C MET A 185 -13.75 -3.31 13.52
N GLY A 186 -12.86 -2.39 13.14
CA GLY A 186 -11.44 -2.41 13.48
C GLY A 186 -10.63 -3.48 12.75
N CYS A 187 -11.13 -4.00 11.62
CA CYS A 187 -10.51 -5.08 10.84
C CYS A 187 -10.36 -4.74 9.34
N ALA A 188 -10.07 -3.49 9.02
CA ALA A 188 -9.77 -3.07 7.64
C ALA A 188 -8.57 -3.84 7.07
N TRP A 189 -8.58 -4.12 5.77
CA TRP A 189 -7.48 -4.84 5.14
C TRP A 189 -6.32 -3.91 4.79
N CYS A 190 -5.13 -4.43 4.86
CA CYS A 190 -3.97 -3.82 4.22
C CYS A 190 -4.16 -3.85 2.70
N THR A 191 -4.13 -2.68 2.07
CA THR A 191 -4.29 -2.53 0.61
C THR A 191 -2.97 -2.66 -0.14
N GLY A 192 -1.85 -2.80 0.59
CA GLY A 192 -0.53 -3.11 0.05
C GLY A 192 0.28 -1.91 -0.42
N SER A 193 -0.33 -0.78 -0.77
CA SER A 193 0.34 0.47 -1.11
C SER A 193 -0.26 1.64 -0.35
N GLY A 194 0.56 2.65 -0.05
CA GLY A 194 0.17 3.83 0.71
C GLY A 194 -0.12 3.57 2.19
N VAL A 195 0.07 2.35 2.67
CA VAL A 195 -0.23 1.93 4.04
C VAL A 195 0.89 2.34 4.98
N VAL A 196 0.53 2.79 6.18
CA VAL A 196 1.47 3.09 7.25
C VAL A 196 1.20 2.18 8.44
N PHE A 197 2.27 1.62 9.00
CA PHE A 197 2.27 0.65 10.10
C PHE A 197 3.05 1.18 11.29
N LYS A 198 2.66 0.81 12.50
CA LYS A 198 3.55 0.87 13.66
C LYS A 198 4.61 -0.20 13.50
N ARG A 199 5.87 0.20 13.42
CA ARG A 199 6.98 -0.74 13.17
C ARG A 199 7.06 -1.83 14.23
N PHE A 200 6.97 -1.48 15.50
CA PHE A 200 7.09 -2.46 16.59
C PHE A 200 6.07 -3.61 16.49
N ILE A 201 4.85 -3.33 15.94
CA ILE A 201 3.84 -4.38 15.75
C ILE A 201 4.22 -5.29 14.57
N VAL A 202 4.79 -4.74 13.48
CA VAL A 202 5.31 -5.57 12.38
C VAL A 202 6.44 -6.48 12.88
N ASP A 203 7.34 -5.95 13.71
CA ASP A 203 8.44 -6.71 14.32
C ASP A 203 7.90 -7.80 15.25
N GLU A 204 6.84 -7.52 16.04
CA GLU A 204 6.15 -8.50 16.90
C GLU A 204 5.49 -9.63 16.09
N MET A 205 4.98 -9.33 14.89
CA MET A 205 4.45 -10.36 13.98
C MET A 205 5.54 -11.23 13.34
N GLY A 206 6.81 -10.97 13.61
CA GLY A 206 7.94 -11.66 13.02
C GLY A 206 8.37 -11.10 11.66
N GLY A 207 8.00 -9.88 11.36
CA GLY A 207 8.26 -9.21 10.08
C GLY A 207 7.16 -9.44 9.03
N TRP A 208 7.54 -9.36 7.76
CA TRP A 208 6.59 -9.50 6.66
C TRP A 208 6.27 -10.98 6.38
N PRO A 209 4.98 -11.40 6.30
CA PRO A 209 4.63 -12.81 6.13
C PRO A 209 4.97 -13.30 4.71
N THR A 210 5.95 -14.17 4.61
CA THR A 210 6.46 -14.70 3.34
C THR A 210 5.68 -15.89 2.75
N PRO A 211 4.87 -16.68 3.50
CA PRO A 211 4.22 -17.86 2.94
C PRO A 211 3.02 -17.58 2.02
N SER A 212 2.54 -16.34 1.94
CA SER A 212 1.35 -15.98 1.17
C SER A 212 1.67 -15.08 -0.02
N MET A 213 0.93 -15.26 -1.12
CA MET A 213 0.93 -14.32 -2.25
C MET A 213 0.06 -13.08 -1.99
N ALA A 214 -0.80 -13.11 -0.97
CA ALA A 214 -1.57 -11.97 -0.44
C ALA A 214 -0.97 -11.57 0.92
N GLU A 215 0.29 -11.23 0.92
CA GLU A 215 1.13 -10.97 2.08
C GLU A 215 0.60 -9.82 2.94
N ASP A 216 0.03 -8.81 2.29
CA ASP A 216 -0.56 -7.63 2.89
C ASP A 216 -1.85 -7.96 3.67
N GLN A 217 -2.75 -8.72 3.06
CA GLN A 217 -3.97 -9.18 3.75
C GLN A 217 -3.64 -10.13 4.90
N LEU A 218 -2.67 -11.05 4.68
CA LEU A 218 -2.25 -11.98 5.72
C LEU A 218 -1.68 -11.22 6.93
N LEU A 219 -0.85 -10.18 6.71
CA LEU A 219 -0.32 -9.36 7.79
C LEU A 219 -1.44 -8.68 8.60
N SER A 220 -2.47 -8.12 7.93
CA SER A 220 -3.61 -7.54 8.63
C SER A 220 -4.40 -8.58 9.44
N PHE A 221 -4.55 -9.82 8.95
CA PHE A 221 -5.20 -10.89 9.71
C PHE A 221 -4.36 -11.33 10.93
N MET A 222 -3.03 -11.41 10.79
CA MET A 222 -2.14 -11.72 11.91
C MET A 222 -2.25 -10.65 13.00
N MET A 223 -2.23 -9.36 12.64
CA MET A 223 -2.40 -8.24 13.56
C MET A 223 -3.76 -8.29 14.27
N ASN A 224 -4.85 -8.54 13.53
CA ASN A 224 -6.18 -8.68 14.15
C ASN A 224 -6.26 -9.92 15.06
N GLY A 225 -5.63 -11.04 14.67
CA GLY A 225 -5.54 -12.25 15.49
C GLY A 225 -4.75 -12.04 16.78
N ALA A 226 -3.77 -11.14 16.79
CA ALA A 226 -3.01 -10.73 17.96
C ALA A 226 -3.76 -9.68 18.83
N GLY A 227 -4.95 -9.24 18.43
CA GLY A 227 -5.79 -8.30 19.18
C GLY A 227 -5.62 -6.83 18.77
N TYR A 228 -4.78 -6.53 17.79
CA TYR A 228 -4.64 -5.18 17.25
C TYR A 228 -5.79 -4.83 16.30
N LYS A 229 -6.10 -3.53 16.22
CA LYS A 229 -7.03 -2.98 15.24
C LYS A 229 -6.29 -2.58 13.97
N THR A 230 -7.00 -2.67 12.85
CA THR A 230 -6.55 -2.14 11.55
C THR A 230 -7.59 -1.15 11.03
N ALA A 231 -7.16 -0.11 10.32
CA ALA A 231 -8.02 1.00 9.91
C ALA A 231 -7.94 1.32 8.43
N TYR A 232 -9.02 1.92 7.92
CA TYR A 232 -9.12 2.46 6.58
C TYR A 232 -9.43 3.95 6.63
N LEU A 233 -8.55 4.76 6.05
CA LEU A 233 -8.75 6.20 5.92
C LEU A 233 -9.36 6.50 4.55
N HIS A 234 -10.64 6.84 4.49
CA HIS A 234 -11.34 7.17 3.25
C HIS A 234 -10.97 8.57 2.74
N GLU A 235 -9.68 8.78 2.48
CA GLU A 235 -9.11 9.96 1.82
C GLU A 235 -8.16 9.49 0.72
N PHE A 236 -8.20 10.16 -0.45
CA PHE A 236 -7.35 9.81 -1.59
C PHE A 236 -5.92 10.30 -1.36
N MET A 237 -5.08 9.41 -0.82
CA MET A 237 -3.70 9.72 -0.44
C MET A 237 -2.66 9.16 -1.42
N GLN A 238 -3.11 8.57 -2.51
CA GLN A 238 -2.28 8.09 -3.60
C GLN A 238 -3.09 7.94 -4.89
N VAL A 239 -2.41 8.00 -6.01
CA VAL A 239 -2.99 7.77 -7.34
C VAL A 239 -2.03 6.94 -8.19
N GLY A 240 -2.55 5.94 -8.86
CA GLY A 240 -1.77 5.02 -9.69
C GLY A 240 -2.36 4.79 -11.07
N MET A 241 -1.86 3.76 -11.70
CA MET A 241 -2.30 3.30 -13.02
C MET A 241 -2.80 1.86 -12.95
N VAL A 242 -3.88 1.57 -13.66
CA VAL A 242 -4.29 0.18 -13.90
C VAL A 242 -3.66 -0.33 -15.21
N PRO A 243 -3.39 -1.65 -15.31
CA PRO A 243 -2.95 -2.24 -16.57
C PRO A 243 -3.99 -2.01 -17.67
N GLU A 244 -3.54 -1.55 -18.84
CA GLU A 244 -4.41 -1.20 -19.97
C GLU A 244 -4.98 -2.43 -20.69
N SER A 245 -4.46 -3.62 -20.43
CA SER A 245 -4.93 -4.86 -21.07
C SER A 245 -4.95 -6.05 -20.11
N ILE A 246 -5.79 -7.06 -20.44
CA ILE A 246 -5.84 -8.33 -19.71
C ILE A 246 -4.50 -9.08 -19.81
N ILE A 247 -3.74 -8.92 -20.87
CA ILE A 247 -2.44 -9.54 -21.06
C ILE A 247 -1.42 -8.89 -20.11
N ASN A 248 -1.38 -7.57 -20.05
CA ASN A 248 -0.53 -6.83 -19.12
C ASN A 248 -0.91 -7.09 -17.65
N ARG A 249 -2.21 -7.30 -17.37
CA ARG A 249 -2.70 -7.72 -16.06
C ARG A 249 -2.21 -9.10 -15.64
N LYS A 250 -2.00 -10.03 -16.58
CA LYS A 250 -1.42 -11.36 -16.30
C LYS A 250 0.11 -11.30 -16.12
N SER A 251 0.77 -10.36 -16.76
CA SER A 251 2.22 -10.14 -16.67
C SER A 251 2.61 -9.25 -15.50
N SER A 252 1.76 -8.30 -15.09
CA SER A 252 1.89 -7.64 -13.80
C SER A 252 1.67 -8.72 -12.74
N ARG A 253 2.75 -9.17 -12.13
CA ARG A 253 2.82 -10.30 -11.18
C ARG A 253 2.06 -10.05 -9.87
N SER A 254 1.08 -9.16 -9.86
CA SER A 254 0.20 -8.95 -8.72
C SER A 254 -1.02 -9.87 -8.82
N PRO A 255 -1.08 -10.96 -8.06
CA PRO A 255 -2.26 -11.85 -8.00
C PRO A 255 -3.49 -11.18 -7.38
N ARG A 256 -3.36 -9.96 -6.88
CA ARG A 256 -4.33 -9.23 -6.07
C ARG A 256 -5.69 -9.04 -6.76
N VAL A 257 -5.67 -8.71 -8.04
CA VAL A 257 -6.91 -8.48 -8.79
C VAL A 257 -7.60 -9.79 -9.17
N SER A 258 -6.86 -10.89 -9.28
CA SER A 258 -7.41 -12.21 -9.59
C SER A 258 -8.26 -12.78 -8.44
N LEU A 259 -7.87 -12.56 -7.19
CA LEU A 259 -8.59 -13.08 -6.01
C LEU A 259 -9.89 -12.30 -5.77
N ILE A 260 -9.87 -10.97 -5.93
CA ILE A 260 -11.08 -10.13 -5.80
C ILE A 260 -12.09 -10.48 -6.88
N LEU A 261 -11.64 -10.72 -8.13
CA LEU A 261 -12.54 -11.08 -9.24
C LEU A 261 -13.04 -12.53 -9.20
N SER A 262 -12.30 -13.46 -8.61
CA SER A 262 -12.82 -14.82 -8.42
C SER A 262 -13.95 -14.87 -7.39
N HIS A 263 -13.89 -14.05 -6.35
CA HIS A 263 -14.98 -13.91 -5.37
C HIS A 263 -16.20 -13.18 -5.95
N THR A 264 -16.01 -12.13 -6.77
CA THR A 264 -17.12 -11.41 -7.40
C THR A 264 -17.77 -12.21 -8.54
N ARG A 265 -17.01 -13.02 -9.29
CA ARG A 265 -17.61 -13.92 -10.31
C ARG A 265 -18.45 -15.03 -9.69
N SER A 266 -18.08 -15.57 -8.55
CA SER A 266 -18.91 -16.54 -7.84
C SER A 266 -20.23 -15.94 -7.33
N GLN A 267 -20.25 -14.66 -6.97
CA GLN A 267 -21.46 -13.95 -6.53
C GLN A 267 -22.28 -13.39 -7.70
N ALA A 268 -21.65 -12.95 -8.80
CA ALA A 268 -22.36 -12.44 -9.97
C ALA A 268 -23.07 -13.54 -10.76
N ALA A 269 -22.59 -14.78 -10.75
CA ALA A 269 -23.27 -15.92 -11.37
C ALA A 269 -24.60 -16.26 -10.67
N HIS A 270 -24.82 -15.82 -9.44
CA HIS A 270 -26.08 -15.99 -8.69
C HIS A 270 -27.01 -14.76 -8.72
N SER A 271 -26.62 -13.63 -9.32
CA SER A 271 -27.39 -12.37 -9.30
C SER A 271 -27.77 -11.81 -10.69
N LEU A 272 -27.61 -12.56 -11.77
CA LEU A 272 -28.06 -12.16 -13.12
C LEU A 272 -29.59 -12.27 -13.23
N GLY A 273 -30.31 -11.43 -12.51
CA GLY A 273 -31.78 -11.33 -12.51
C GLY A 273 -32.34 -9.97 -12.09
N SER A 274 -31.60 -8.87 -12.20
CA SER A 274 -32.24 -7.54 -12.20
C SER A 274 -31.26 -6.43 -12.57
N ARG A 275 -31.60 -5.69 -13.62
CA ARG A 275 -30.94 -4.48 -14.07
C ARG A 275 -30.97 -3.39 -12.99
N HIS A 276 -29.83 -2.77 -12.68
CA HIS A 276 -29.75 -1.31 -12.45
C HIS A 276 -28.29 -0.89 -12.46
N SER A 277 -27.93 -0.12 -13.48
CA SER A 277 -26.69 0.64 -13.55
C SER A 277 -26.67 1.67 -12.43
N ARG A 278 -25.83 1.51 -11.42
CA ARG A 278 -25.59 2.53 -10.41
C ARG A 278 -24.29 3.25 -10.74
N ASN A 279 -24.39 4.52 -11.05
CA ASN A 279 -23.27 5.41 -11.29
C ASN A 279 -22.39 5.52 -10.04
N CYS A 280 -21.10 5.27 -10.20
CA CYS A 280 -20.10 5.60 -9.22
C CYS A 280 -19.99 7.14 -9.13
N PRO A 281 -20.06 7.78 -7.94
CA PRO A 281 -19.86 9.22 -7.84
C PRO A 281 -18.43 9.57 -8.28
N ARG A 282 -18.31 10.51 -9.21
CA ARG A 282 -17.01 11.08 -9.61
C ARG A 282 -16.45 11.89 -8.46
N ALA A 283 -15.17 11.67 -8.15
CA ALA A 283 -14.38 12.49 -7.24
C ALA A 283 -14.02 13.83 -7.90
#